data_60f0c4e0b305d8d023ea997e00e76ed6
#
_entry.id   60f0c4e0b305d8d023ea997e00e76ed6
#
_cell.length_a   1.000
_cell.length_b   1.000
_cell.length_c   1.000
_cell.angle_alpha   90.00
_cell.angle_beta   90.00
_cell.angle_gamma   90.00
#
_symmetry.space_group_name_H-M   'P 1'
#
loop_
_entity.id
_entity.type
_entity.pdbx_description
1 polymer ?
#
loop_
_entity_poly.entity_id
_entity_poly.type
_entity_poly.pdbx_seq_one_letter_code
_entity_poly.pdbx_strand_id
1 'polypeptide(L)'
;MRKNWLVKLERQTIDQKKIIRKADITMVDDERKTTKNEKMSMKENERLLIEKFKMIKPVEKSYEEQAKRRWKTVAKPLFSLGKLEDAVIRMAGIRREADFEIKKKGLLIFCADNGVVSEGVTQTGQEVTAIVADNFTKCATSVCIMAETAGV
;
A
#
# COMPACT_ATOMS: atom_id res chain seq x y z
N MET A 1 -19.31 4.32 17.16
CA MET A 1 -18.08 5.10 16.80
C MET A 1 -17.26 4.29 15.84
N ARG A 2 -17.04 4.77 14.62
CA ARG A 2 -16.18 4.10 13.64
C ARG A 2 -14.76 4.61 13.81
N LYS A 3 -13.82 3.74 14.12
CA LYS A 3 -12.39 4.08 14.21
C LYS A 3 -11.69 3.57 12.97
N ASN A 4 -11.06 4.47 12.22
CA ASN A 4 -10.27 4.15 11.05
C ASN A 4 -8.78 4.25 11.42
N TRP A 5 -8.00 3.24 11.02
CA TRP A 5 -6.57 3.15 11.29
C TRP A 5 -5.81 3.06 9.97
N LEU A 6 -4.81 3.89 9.80
CA LEU A 6 -3.87 3.78 8.69
C LEU A 6 -2.51 3.35 9.25
N VAL A 7 -2.03 2.21 8.83
CA VAL A 7 -0.69 1.72 9.16
C VAL A 7 0.17 1.78 7.91
N LYS A 8 1.21 2.60 7.94
CA LYS A 8 2.21 2.70 6.87
C LYS A 8 3.50 2.06 7.35
N LEU A 9 3.93 1.00 6.68
CA LEU A 9 5.21 0.37 6.91
C LEU A 9 6.20 0.87 5.85
N GLU A 10 7.19 1.64 6.27
CA GLU A 10 8.29 2.07 5.40
C GLU A 10 9.60 1.37 5.80
N ARG A 11 10.23 0.74 4.82
CA ARG A 11 11.59 0.22 4.98
C ARG A 11 12.59 1.26 4.51
N GLN A 12 13.39 1.81 5.42
CA GLN A 12 14.60 2.55 5.04
C GLN A 12 15.72 1.55 4.74
N THR A 13 16.53 1.85 3.72
CA THR A 13 17.67 1.06 3.26
C THR A 13 18.59 0.72 4.43
N ILE A 14 18.88 -0.54 4.61
CA ILE A 14 19.48 -1.15 5.79
C ILE A 14 20.99 -0.93 5.80
N ASP A 15 21.49 -0.33 6.86
CA ASP A 15 22.77 -0.71 7.43
C ASP A 15 22.49 -1.80 8.49
N GLN A 16 23.17 -2.94 8.38
CA GLN A 16 22.77 -4.24 8.98
C GLN A 16 22.66 -4.30 10.51
N LYS A 17 22.70 -3.21 11.24
CA LYS A 17 22.72 -3.20 12.73
C LYS A 17 21.62 -2.42 13.44
N LYS A 18 20.72 -1.74 12.71
CA LYS A 18 19.58 -1.06 13.36
C LYS A 18 18.32 -1.10 12.47
N ILE A 19 17.55 -2.15 12.58
CA ILE A 19 16.16 -2.15 12.09
C ILE A 19 15.36 -1.30 13.08
N ILE A 20 15.26 -0.02 12.84
CA ILE A 20 14.26 0.83 13.49
C ILE A 20 13.03 0.76 12.59
N ARG A 21 12.08 -0.10 12.96
CA ARG A 21 10.76 -0.14 12.35
C ARG A 21 9.98 1.06 12.87
N LYS A 22 9.85 2.09 12.06
CA LYS A 22 8.99 3.22 12.36
C LYS A 22 7.64 2.93 11.73
N ALA A 23 6.71 2.42 12.52
CA ALA A 23 5.31 2.35 12.16
C ALA A 23 4.65 3.65 12.65
N ASP A 24 4.20 4.49 11.73
CA ASP A 24 3.40 5.66 12.08
C ASP A 24 1.93 5.24 12.08
N ILE A 25 1.33 5.13 13.27
CA ILE A 25 -0.12 4.97 13.41
C ILE A 25 -0.72 6.36 13.50
N THR A 26 -1.53 6.70 12.53
CA THR A 26 -2.36 7.88 12.60
C THR A 26 -3.78 7.47 12.96
N MET A 27 -4.21 7.77 14.18
CA MET A 27 -5.62 7.68 14.56
C MET A 27 -6.37 8.88 14.00
N VAL A 28 -7.39 8.61 13.21
CA VAL A 28 -8.36 9.64 12.85
C VAL A 28 -9.59 9.41 13.73
N ASP A 29 -9.61 10.08 14.88
CA ASP A 29 -10.80 10.12 15.72
C ASP A 29 -11.85 11.01 15.05
N ASP A 30 -12.93 10.40 14.56
CA ASP A 30 -14.09 11.09 14.03
C ASP A 30 -15.05 11.48 15.18
N GLU A 31 -14.57 12.37 16.07
CA GLU A 31 -15.51 13.14 16.94
C GLU A 31 -14.94 14.51 17.37
N ARG A 32 -15.45 15.55 16.69
CA ARG A 32 -15.93 16.82 17.28
C ARG A 32 -15.02 17.59 18.24
N LYS A 33 -13.82 17.88 17.84
CA LYS A 33 -13.12 19.11 18.22
C LYS A 33 -11.89 19.31 17.35
N THR A 34 -12.06 19.25 16.03
CA THR A 34 -11.01 19.77 15.15
C THR A 34 -10.90 21.26 15.42
N THR A 35 -9.78 21.68 15.98
CA THR A 35 -9.45 23.07 16.15
C THR A 35 -9.41 23.76 14.77
N LYS A 36 -9.55 25.10 14.74
CA LYS A 36 -9.48 25.86 13.47
C LYS A 36 -8.17 25.56 12.70
N ASN A 37 -7.09 25.27 13.41
CA ASN A 37 -5.78 24.94 12.85
C ASN A 37 -5.76 23.54 12.20
N GLU A 38 -6.42 22.54 12.79
CA GLU A 38 -6.53 21.19 12.21
C GLU A 38 -7.39 21.19 10.95
N LYS A 39 -8.47 21.95 10.92
CA LYS A 39 -9.30 22.13 9.72
C LYS A 39 -8.54 22.85 8.57
N MET A 40 -7.67 23.79 8.90
CA MET A 40 -6.79 24.41 7.91
C MET A 40 -5.76 23.43 7.39
N SER A 41 -5.15 22.62 8.25
CA SER A 41 -4.21 21.55 7.88
C SER A 41 -4.87 20.49 6.99
N MET A 42 -6.11 20.08 7.27
CA MET A 42 -6.85 19.13 6.42
C MET A 42 -7.10 19.69 5.02
N LYS A 43 -7.50 20.96 4.88
CA LYS A 43 -7.71 21.59 3.57
C LYS A 43 -6.41 21.72 2.77
N GLU A 44 -5.31 21.98 3.44
CA GLU A 44 -3.99 22.05 2.80
C GLU A 44 -3.56 20.67 2.31
N ASN A 45 -3.72 19.63 3.12
CA ASN A 45 -3.44 18.25 2.73
C ASN A 45 -4.33 17.78 1.56
N GLU A 46 -5.59 18.18 1.54
CA GLU A 46 -6.51 17.91 0.42
C GLU A 46 -6.03 18.58 -0.87
N ARG A 47 -5.62 19.84 -0.81
CA ARG A 47 -5.03 20.55 -1.98
C ARG A 47 -3.79 19.83 -2.50
N LEU A 48 -2.86 19.47 -1.61
CA LEU A 48 -1.65 18.73 -1.96
C LEU A 48 -1.95 17.37 -2.60
N LEU A 49 -2.97 16.67 -2.11
CA LEU A 49 -3.43 15.41 -2.72
C LEU A 49 -4.00 15.64 -4.12
N ILE A 50 -4.85 16.66 -4.29
CA ILE A 50 -5.43 16.99 -5.59
C ILE A 50 -4.31 17.37 -6.59
N GLU A 51 -3.32 18.15 -6.18
CA GLU A 51 -2.17 18.47 -7.01
C GLU A 51 -1.38 17.23 -7.42
N LYS A 52 -1.13 16.32 -6.48
CA LYS A 52 -0.47 15.05 -6.79
C LYS A 52 -1.29 14.18 -7.75
N PHE A 53 -2.61 14.12 -7.59
CA PHE A 53 -3.48 13.40 -8.53
C PHE A 53 -3.43 13.98 -9.94
N LYS A 54 -3.36 15.30 -10.09
CA LYS A 54 -3.19 15.95 -11.40
C LYS A 54 -1.87 15.61 -12.08
N MET A 55 -0.85 15.23 -11.32
CA MET A 55 0.45 14.77 -11.84
C MET A 55 0.44 13.33 -12.33
N ILE A 56 -0.58 12.54 -12.00
CA ILE A 56 -0.69 11.16 -12.45
C ILE A 56 -0.93 11.15 -13.96
N LYS A 57 0.02 10.58 -14.68
CA LYS A 57 -0.05 10.48 -16.14
C LYS A 57 -0.75 9.17 -16.53
N PRO A 58 -1.47 9.13 -17.67
CA PRO A 58 -2.00 7.90 -18.21
C PRO A 58 -0.88 6.87 -18.47
N VAL A 59 -1.26 5.60 -18.40
CA VAL A 59 -0.35 4.50 -18.74
C VAL A 59 0.06 4.63 -20.21
N GLU A 60 1.36 4.52 -20.47
CA GLU A 60 1.91 4.69 -21.81
C GLU A 60 1.99 3.34 -22.54
N LYS A 61 1.10 3.15 -23.50
CA LYS A 61 0.94 1.89 -24.23
C LYS A 61 2.17 1.47 -25.02
N SER A 62 2.98 2.41 -25.48
CA SER A 62 4.19 2.11 -26.24
C SER A 62 5.18 1.27 -25.42
N TYR A 63 5.31 1.52 -24.12
CA TYR A 63 6.15 0.73 -23.23
C TYR A 63 5.51 -0.61 -22.86
N GLU A 64 4.19 -0.70 -22.77
CA GLU A 64 3.50 -2.00 -22.64
C GLU A 64 3.82 -2.91 -23.84
N GLU A 65 3.75 -2.36 -25.06
CA GLU A 65 4.07 -3.12 -26.27
C GLU A 65 5.55 -3.52 -26.36
N GLN A 66 6.47 -2.67 -25.90
CA GLN A 66 7.88 -3.02 -25.79
C GLN A 66 8.08 -4.18 -24.81
N ALA A 67 7.48 -4.12 -23.64
CA ALA A 67 7.55 -5.19 -22.64
C ALA A 67 6.95 -6.50 -23.16
N LYS A 68 5.81 -6.46 -23.87
CA LYS A 68 5.23 -7.64 -24.53
C LYS A 68 6.17 -8.26 -25.55
N ARG A 69 6.85 -7.45 -26.37
CA ARG A 69 7.85 -7.96 -27.33
C ARG A 69 8.99 -8.64 -26.60
N ARG A 70 9.49 -8.04 -25.52
CA ARG A 70 10.57 -8.61 -24.71
C ARG A 70 10.18 -9.96 -24.10
N TRP A 71 8.95 -10.10 -23.56
CA TRP A 71 8.45 -11.37 -23.03
C TRP A 71 8.46 -12.51 -24.07
N LYS A 72 8.24 -12.19 -25.36
CA LYS A 72 8.28 -13.18 -26.45
C LYS A 72 9.70 -13.68 -26.76
N THR A 73 10.74 -12.95 -26.36
CA THR A 73 12.14 -13.35 -26.55
C THR A 73 12.70 -14.16 -25.38
N VAL A 74 11.99 -14.24 -24.26
CA VAL A 74 12.39 -15.05 -23.11
C VAL A 74 12.11 -16.52 -23.41
N ALA A 75 13.09 -17.39 -23.12
CA ALA A 75 13.00 -18.84 -23.35
C ALA A 75 12.03 -19.49 -22.33
N LYS A 76 10.73 -19.38 -22.59
CA LYS A 76 9.63 -19.97 -21.82
C LYS A 76 8.43 -20.21 -22.75
N PRO A 77 7.46 -21.08 -22.38
CA PRO A 77 6.21 -21.16 -23.12
C PRO A 77 5.49 -19.80 -23.14
N LEU A 78 4.89 -19.45 -24.27
CA LEU A 78 4.16 -18.18 -24.39
C LEU A 78 3.04 -18.10 -23.34
N PHE A 79 2.95 -16.95 -22.66
CA PHE A 79 1.94 -16.67 -21.64
C PHE A 79 1.94 -17.61 -20.42
N SER A 80 3.03 -18.37 -20.20
CA SER A 80 3.09 -19.38 -19.14
C SER A 80 2.98 -18.81 -17.71
N LEU A 81 3.32 -17.55 -17.51
CA LEU A 81 3.21 -16.87 -16.21
C LEU A 81 1.86 -16.12 -16.02
N GLY A 82 0.98 -16.13 -17.03
CA GLY A 82 -0.36 -15.59 -16.97
C GLY A 82 -0.42 -14.16 -16.42
N LYS A 83 -1.20 -13.94 -15.36
CA LYS A 83 -1.40 -12.60 -14.77
C LYS A 83 -0.11 -11.91 -14.31
N LEU A 84 0.97 -12.66 -14.03
CA LEU A 84 2.25 -12.05 -13.67
C LEU A 84 2.85 -11.30 -14.87
N GLU A 85 2.77 -11.87 -16.07
CA GLU A 85 3.22 -11.17 -17.28
C GLU A 85 2.40 -9.91 -17.54
N ASP A 86 1.07 -9.99 -17.39
CA ASP A 86 0.17 -8.84 -17.54
C ASP A 86 0.51 -7.73 -16.54
N ALA A 87 0.77 -8.09 -15.29
CA ALA A 87 1.15 -7.14 -14.25
C ALA A 87 2.48 -6.43 -14.58
N VAL A 88 3.50 -7.18 -15.00
CA VAL A 88 4.80 -6.62 -15.36
C VAL A 88 4.69 -5.73 -16.61
N ILE A 89 3.91 -6.14 -17.61
CA ILE A 89 3.64 -5.33 -18.81
C ILE A 89 2.97 -4.01 -18.40
N ARG A 90 1.96 -4.07 -17.53
CA ARG A 90 1.26 -2.89 -17.03
C ARG A 90 2.20 -1.95 -16.27
N MET A 91 3.09 -2.51 -15.44
CA MET A 91 4.11 -1.74 -14.73
C MET A 91 5.07 -1.02 -15.68
N ALA A 92 5.47 -1.64 -16.78
CA ALA A 92 6.29 -0.99 -17.80
C ALA A 92 5.62 0.25 -18.37
N GLY A 93 4.32 0.18 -18.66
CA GLY A 93 3.53 1.32 -19.13
C GLY A 93 3.40 2.44 -18.09
N ILE A 94 3.24 2.08 -16.80
CA ILE A 94 3.16 3.05 -15.70
C ILE A 94 4.50 3.75 -15.49
N ARG A 95 5.59 2.99 -15.49
CA ARG A 95 6.96 3.50 -15.28
C ARG A 95 7.53 4.22 -16.49
N ARG A 96 6.94 4.01 -17.68
CA ARG A 96 7.47 4.47 -18.96
C ARG A 96 8.89 3.94 -19.22
N GLU A 97 9.09 2.67 -18.88
CA GLU A 97 10.36 1.97 -18.98
C GLU A 97 10.07 0.48 -19.20
N ALA A 98 10.53 -0.10 -20.31
CA ALA A 98 10.25 -1.49 -20.65
C ALA A 98 11.15 -2.49 -19.91
N ASP A 99 12.30 -2.05 -19.44
CA ASP A 99 13.30 -2.83 -18.68
C ASP A 99 13.58 -2.12 -17.35
N PHE A 100 12.78 -2.42 -16.36
CA PHE A 100 12.81 -1.74 -15.07
C PHE A 100 13.13 -2.69 -13.91
N GLU A 101 13.72 -2.16 -12.87
CA GLU A 101 13.92 -2.84 -11.59
C GLU A 101 12.95 -2.33 -10.51
N ILE A 102 12.47 -3.25 -9.69
CA ILE A 102 11.69 -2.92 -8.50
C ILE A 102 12.66 -2.72 -7.32
N LYS A 103 13.12 -1.48 -7.13
CA LYS A 103 14.09 -1.15 -6.07
C LYS A 103 13.45 -0.95 -4.69
N LYS A 104 12.20 -0.48 -4.66
CA LYS A 104 11.46 -0.21 -3.43
C LYS A 104 10.07 -0.78 -3.54
N LYS A 105 9.67 -1.49 -2.50
CA LYS A 105 8.32 -2.03 -2.35
C LYS A 105 7.71 -1.45 -1.09
N GLY A 106 6.41 -1.27 -1.07
CA GLY A 106 5.67 -0.79 0.09
C GLY A 106 4.36 -1.52 0.23
N LEU A 107 3.96 -1.79 1.46
CA LEU A 107 2.67 -2.36 1.80
C LEU A 107 1.88 -1.33 2.59
N LEU A 108 0.69 -0.98 2.11
CA LEU A 108 -0.26 -0.12 2.79
C LEU A 108 -1.39 -0.98 3.33
N ILE A 109 -1.66 -0.87 4.63
CA ILE A 109 -2.71 -1.60 5.30
C ILE A 109 -3.72 -0.60 5.84
N PHE A 110 -4.97 -0.73 5.41
CA PHE A 110 -6.09 0.07 5.87
C PHE A 110 -6.94 -0.77 6.82
N CYS A 111 -7.05 -0.33 8.05
CA CYS A 111 -7.89 -0.96 9.06
C CYS A 111 -9.09 -0.04 9.35
N ALA A 112 -10.28 -0.56 9.25
CA ALA A 112 -11.50 0.18 9.56
C ALA A 112 -12.50 -0.72 10.26
N ASP A 113 -13.16 -0.17 11.27
CA ASP A 113 -14.32 -0.79 11.87
C ASP A 113 -15.57 -0.29 11.13
N ASN A 114 -16.14 -1.17 10.33
CA ASN A 114 -17.31 -0.88 9.50
C ASN A 114 -18.63 -1.28 10.19
N GLY A 115 -18.58 -1.72 11.46
CA GLY A 115 -19.76 -2.15 12.21
C GLY A 115 -20.31 -3.49 11.76
N VAL A 116 -19.56 -4.29 11.00
CA VAL A 116 -20.02 -5.58 10.44
C VAL A 116 -20.33 -6.62 11.53
N VAL A 117 -19.78 -6.44 12.73
CA VAL A 117 -20.05 -7.33 13.88
C VAL A 117 -21.54 -7.35 14.24
N SER A 118 -22.24 -6.22 14.08
CA SER A 118 -23.68 -6.13 14.35
C SER A 118 -24.54 -7.00 13.42
N GLU A 119 -23.98 -7.39 12.25
CA GLU A 119 -24.64 -8.26 11.28
C GLU A 119 -24.52 -9.77 11.63
N GLY A 120 -23.81 -10.11 12.72
CA GLY A 120 -23.66 -11.49 13.18
C GLY A 120 -22.86 -12.40 12.25
N VAL A 121 -22.07 -11.85 11.32
CA VAL A 121 -21.30 -12.60 10.31
C VAL A 121 -19.85 -12.88 10.72
N THR A 122 -19.46 -12.43 11.91
CA THR A 122 -18.09 -12.61 12.42
C THR A 122 -18.08 -13.44 13.70
N GLN A 123 -16.99 -14.18 13.91
CA GLN A 123 -16.77 -14.98 15.13
C GLN A 123 -16.13 -14.18 16.27
N THR A 124 -15.70 -12.94 15.99
CA THR A 124 -14.95 -12.07 16.92
C THR A 124 -15.68 -10.76 17.14
N GLY A 125 -15.38 -10.09 18.25
CA GLY A 125 -15.92 -8.77 18.53
C GLY A 125 -15.23 -7.65 17.76
N GLN A 126 -15.74 -6.44 17.91
CA GLN A 126 -15.31 -5.24 17.21
C GLN A 126 -13.89 -4.78 17.63
N GLU A 127 -13.49 -5.13 18.85
CA GLU A 127 -12.16 -4.82 19.43
C GLU A 127 -11.01 -5.43 18.67
N VAL A 128 -11.24 -6.53 17.92
CA VAL A 128 -10.19 -7.24 17.18
C VAL A 128 -9.55 -6.37 16.11
N THR A 129 -10.30 -5.48 15.48
CA THR A 129 -9.75 -4.55 14.47
C THR A 129 -8.65 -3.67 15.07
N ALA A 130 -8.88 -3.12 16.27
CA ALA A 130 -7.88 -2.30 16.96
C ALA A 130 -6.67 -3.11 17.43
N ILE A 131 -6.91 -4.34 17.95
CA ILE A 131 -5.83 -5.24 18.39
C ILE A 131 -4.95 -5.63 17.21
N VAL A 132 -5.54 -5.96 16.07
CA VAL A 132 -4.78 -6.32 14.85
C VAL A 132 -4.01 -5.11 14.31
N ALA A 133 -4.60 -3.91 14.33
CA ALA A 133 -3.92 -2.68 13.92
C ALA A 133 -2.69 -2.41 14.81
N ASP A 134 -2.80 -2.59 16.13
CA ASP A 134 -1.68 -2.49 17.06
C ASP A 134 -0.60 -3.57 16.81
N ASN A 135 -1.01 -4.81 16.51
CA ASN A 135 -0.09 -5.88 16.17
C ASN A 135 0.70 -5.60 14.87
N PHE A 136 0.13 -4.89 13.89
CA PHE A 136 0.90 -4.45 12.71
C PHE A 136 2.06 -3.55 13.10
N THR A 137 1.89 -2.65 14.07
CA THR A 137 2.98 -1.76 14.52
C THR A 137 4.10 -2.48 15.21
N LYS A 138 3.76 -3.59 15.88
CA LYS A 138 4.72 -4.48 16.56
C LYS A 138 5.32 -5.53 15.64
N CYS A 139 4.92 -5.52 14.35
CA CYS A 139 5.27 -6.56 13.38
C CYS A 139 4.92 -7.99 13.84
N ALA A 140 3.88 -8.14 14.63
CA ALA A 140 3.44 -9.41 15.22
C ALA A 140 2.29 -10.05 14.41
N THR A 141 2.28 -9.88 13.10
CA THR A 141 1.26 -10.43 12.21
C THR A 141 1.87 -11.24 11.08
N SER A 142 1.11 -12.17 10.51
CA SER A 142 1.53 -12.96 9.35
C SER A 142 1.93 -12.09 8.16
N VAL A 143 1.20 -10.99 7.91
CA VAL A 143 1.51 -10.07 6.82
C VAL A 143 2.86 -9.38 7.01
N CYS A 144 3.27 -9.08 8.23
CA CYS A 144 4.59 -8.53 8.51
C CYS A 144 5.71 -9.52 8.18
N ILE A 145 5.52 -10.79 8.55
CA ILE A 145 6.47 -11.88 8.25
C ILE A 145 6.58 -12.07 6.73
N MET A 146 5.43 -12.11 6.04
CA MET A 146 5.40 -12.25 4.59
C MET A 146 6.02 -11.04 3.87
N ALA A 147 5.76 -9.82 4.34
CA ALA A 147 6.35 -8.61 3.81
C ALA A 147 7.88 -8.61 3.98
N GLU A 148 8.38 -9.05 5.13
CA GLU A 148 9.81 -9.20 5.38
C GLU A 148 10.45 -10.21 4.42
N THR A 149 9.83 -11.37 4.23
CA THR A 149 10.28 -12.39 3.29
C THR A 149 10.29 -11.88 1.85
N ALA A 150 9.29 -11.09 1.46
CA ALA A 150 9.18 -10.48 0.13
C ALA A 150 10.09 -9.25 -0.08
N GLY A 151 10.79 -8.81 0.95
CA GLY A 151 11.64 -7.62 0.90
C GLY A 151 10.86 -6.31 0.77
N VAL A 152 9.69 -6.24 1.42
CA VAL A 152 8.79 -5.08 1.45
C VAL A 152 9.05 -4.21 2.68
#